data_02aa312096d00f7ce0425cf9cee27437
#
_entry.id   02aa312096d00f7ce0425cf9cee27437
#
_cell.length_a   1.000
_cell.length_b   1.000
_cell.length_c   1.000
_cell.angle_alpha   90.00
_cell.angle_beta   90.00
_cell.angle_gamma   90.00
#
_symmetry.space_group_name_H-M   'P 1'
#
loop_
_entity.id
_entity.type
_entity.pdbx_description
1 polymer ?
#
loop_
_entity_poly.entity_id
_entity_poly.type
_entity_poly.pdbx_seq_one_letter_code
_entity_poly.pdbx_strand_id
1 'polypeptide(L)'
;MDTPLVQGTDGSLYGTTLGGGTHDAGTVFRMTAAGAVTTLYSFCSLPKCQDGAMPCGGLVLASDGNFYGTTSQGGADGISGTVFRITPTGKLTTLHSFDGTDGSGPQAPLIQAADGELYGITENGGYEFNAGTFFKVTMRGTLTTLYNFSAGFLSGTLVQATDGNFYGTSESAGANGYGMIFKLTPSGGFSILHSFDSTDGSAPACGLLQASDGNLYGTTYQGGSNLSCENGCGTVFKITLAGALTTLHNFDSTDGSNPIAALVQATDGNFYGTTYGGGTGGGFGTVFRMTRAGKVTTLHSFAGTDGAQPYGPVSQDTNGNLYGTATNGTGGAADGTAFLVTTRLKPFVSFVQGRGKVGESIAIFGQGLTGTTGVSFGGATAAFKVKSDSYLTATVPDGATSGYVTVTTPAGSLKSRAPFQVLR
;
A
#
# COMPACT_ATOMS: atom_id res chain seq x y z
N MET A 1 -5.34 4.07 -13.01
CA MET A 1 -4.52 3.11 -12.22
C MET A 1 -4.37 3.72 -10.84
N ASP A 2 -5.08 3.20 -9.85
CA ASP A 2 -5.19 3.86 -8.53
C ASP A 2 -4.56 3.01 -7.42
N THR A 3 -3.88 1.92 -7.79
CA THR A 3 -3.31 0.96 -6.85
C THR A 3 -1.79 0.98 -6.86
N PRO A 4 -1.14 0.73 -5.69
CA PRO A 4 0.31 0.65 -5.63
C PRO A 4 0.82 -0.52 -6.48
N LEU A 5 1.96 -0.31 -7.13
CA LEU A 5 2.68 -1.37 -7.81
C LEU A 5 3.45 -2.21 -6.79
N VAL A 6 3.45 -3.53 -6.99
CA VAL A 6 4.15 -4.50 -6.13
C VAL A 6 5.26 -5.16 -6.92
N GLN A 7 6.48 -5.13 -6.39
CA GLN A 7 7.62 -5.80 -7.02
C GLN A 7 7.51 -7.31 -6.81
N GLY A 8 7.57 -8.07 -7.89
CA GLY A 8 7.61 -9.52 -7.87
C GLY A 8 9.02 -10.08 -7.72
N THR A 9 9.12 -11.39 -7.46
CA THR A 9 10.38 -12.11 -7.29
C THR A 9 11.22 -12.18 -8.58
N ASP A 10 10.63 -11.83 -9.71
CA ASP A 10 11.30 -11.73 -11.02
C ASP A 10 11.82 -10.30 -11.31
N GLY A 11 11.67 -9.38 -10.35
CA GLY A 11 12.07 -7.99 -10.48
C GLY A 11 11.08 -7.12 -11.27
N SER A 12 10.03 -7.70 -11.83
CA SER A 12 8.96 -6.95 -12.50
C SER A 12 8.01 -6.34 -11.49
N LEU A 13 7.28 -5.30 -11.91
CA LEU A 13 6.21 -4.68 -11.14
C LEU A 13 4.85 -5.27 -11.56
N TYR A 14 3.99 -5.49 -10.60
CA TYR A 14 2.65 -6.04 -10.79
C TYR A 14 1.61 -5.08 -10.25
N GLY A 15 0.48 -4.98 -10.94
CA GLY A 15 -0.60 -4.09 -10.54
C GLY A 15 -1.94 -4.52 -11.13
N THR A 16 -2.97 -3.76 -10.80
CA THR A 16 -4.33 -3.95 -11.32
C THR A 16 -4.80 -2.70 -12.05
N THR A 17 -5.76 -2.87 -12.96
CA THR A 17 -6.51 -1.76 -13.55
C THR A 17 -7.97 -1.95 -13.22
N LEU A 18 -8.67 -0.89 -12.85
CA LEU A 18 -10.08 -0.92 -12.50
C LEU A 18 -10.97 -1.33 -13.69
N GLY A 19 -10.66 -0.79 -14.87
CA GLY A 19 -11.33 -1.09 -16.14
C GLY A 19 -10.33 -1.63 -17.17
N GLY A 20 -10.78 -1.81 -18.40
CA GLY A 20 -10.01 -2.38 -19.49
C GLY A 20 -9.96 -3.92 -19.44
N GLY A 21 -9.11 -4.50 -20.29
CA GLY A 21 -9.09 -5.94 -20.54
C GLY A 21 -10.18 -6.38 -21.50
N THR A 22 -10.35 -7.68 -21.68
CA THR A 22 -11.25 -8.26 -22.69
C THR A 22 -12.74 -7.92 -22.46
N HIS A 23 -13.14 -7.70 -21.21
CA HIS A 23 -14.55 -7.48 -20.82
C HIS A 23 -14.76 -6.12 -20.13
N ASP A 24 -13.78 -5.23 -20.21
CA ASP A 24 -13.78 -3.91 -19.54
C ASP A 24 -14.04 -3.98 -18.01
N ALA A 25 -13.66 -5.09 -17.40
CA ALA A 25 -13.88 -5.39 -15.99
C ALA A 25 -12.60 -5.36 -15.15
N GLY A 26 -11.53 -4.82 -15.73
CA GLY A 26 -10.23 -4.70 -15.10
C GLY A 26 -9.27 -5.84 -15.40
N THR A 27 -8.00 -5.61 -15.09
CA THR A 27 -6.92 -6.55 -15.37
C THR A 27 -5.97 -6.71 -14.19
N VAL A 28 -5.22 -7.82 -14.20
CA VAL A 28 -3.92 -7.90 -13.54
C VAL A 28 -2.86 -7.80 -14.61
N PHE A 29 -1.86 -6.94 -14.41
CA PHE A 29 -0.75 -6.76 -15.35
C PHE A 29 0.61 -6.93 -14.68
N ARG A 30 1.60 -7.19 -15.50
CA ARG A 30 3.02 -7.18 -15.17
C ARG A 30 3.72 -6.12 -16.02
N MET A 31 4.60 -5.35 -15.40
CA MET A 31 5.42 -4.33 -16.06
C MET A 31 6.90 -4.60 -15.79
N THR A 32 7.72 -4.64 -16.82
CA THR A 32 9.18 -4.74 -16.66
C THR A 32 9.77 -3.39 -16.25
N ALA A 33 11.00 -3.39 -15.73
CA ALA A 33 11.72 -2.14 -15.42
C ALA A 33 11.96 -1.23 -16.65
N ALA A 34 11.88 -1.80 -17.86
CA ALA A 34 11.94 -1.06 -19.13
C ALA A 34 10.59 -0.49 -19.58
N GLY A 35 9.51 -0.66 -18.78
CA GLY A 35 8.17 -0.15 -19.07
C GLY A 35 7.31 -1.05 -19.98
N ALA A 36 7.78 -2.23 -20.39
CA ALA A 36 6.96 -3.16 -21.18
C ALA A 36 5.87 -3.78 -20.29
N VAL A 37 4.60 -3.56 -20.65
CA VAL A 37 3.42 -4.04 -19.94
C VAL A 37 2.87 -5.30 -20.60
N THR A 38 2.48 -6.29 -19.80
CA THR A 38 1.82 -7.53 -20.22
C THR A 38 0.60 -7.76 -19.34
N THR A 39 -0.58 -7.89 -19.93
CA THR A 39 -1.78 -8.34 -19.23
C THR A 39 -1.64 -9.82 -18.88
N LEU A 40 -1.74 -10.13 -17.60
CA LEU A 40 -1.68 -11.50 -17.08
C LEU A 40 -3.08 -12.12 -16.98
N TYR A 41 -4.07 -11.30 -16.64
CA TYR A 41 -5.45 -11.73 -16.49
C TYR A 41 -6.42 -10.59 -16.79
N SER A 42 -7.55 -10.92 -17.44
CA SER A 42 -8.69 -10.01 -17.64
C SER A 42 -9.86 -10.56 -16.85
N PHE A 43 -10.39 -9.77 -15.93
CA PHE A 43 -11.52 -10.17 -15.08
C PHE A 43 -12.83 -10.30 -15.86
N CYS A 44 -13.85 -10.90 -15.22
CA CYS A 44 -15.14 -11.23 -15.82
C CYS A 44 -15.02 -12.24 -16.99
N SER A 45 -14.02 -13.12 -16.94
CA SER A 45 -13.83 -14.18 -17.95
C SER A 45 -14.72 -15.39 -17.70
N LEU A 46 -15.33 -15.49 -16.53
CA LEU A 46 -16.31 -16.52 -16.18
C LEU A 46 -17.74 -15.96 -16.25
N PRO A 47 -18.76 -16.81 -16.49
CA PRO A 47 -20.15 -16.37 -16.53
C PRO A 47 -20.54 -15.58 -15.26
N LYS A 48 -21.25 -14.46 -15.42
CA LYS A 48 -21.66 -13.56 -14.33
C LYS A 48 -20.49 -12.99 -13.53
N CYS A 49 -19.31 -12.90 -14.13
CA CYS A 49 -18.08 -12.42 -13.47
C CYS A 49 -17.78 -13.18 -12.17
N GLN A 50 -17.95 -14.49 -12.12
CA GLN A 50 -17.66 -15.30 -10.93
C GLN A 50 -16.20 -15.23 -10.50
N ASP A 51 -15.31 -14.89 -11.40
CA ASP A 51 -13.88 -14.63 -11.16
C ASP A 51 -13.60 -13.23 -10.63
N GLY A 52 -14.63 -12.38 -10.47
CA GLY A 52 -14.55 -11.02 -9.99
C GLY A 52 -14.56 -9.98 -11.11
N ALA A 53 -14.75 -8.72 -10.72
CA ALA A 53 -14.69 -7.54 -11.57
C ALA A 53 -14.24 -6.31 -10.76
N MET A 54 -13.63 -5.33 -11.43
CA MET A 54 -13.17 -4.07 -10.82
C MET A 54 -12.19 -4.30 -9.64
N PRO A 55 -10.96 -4.76 -9.88
CA PRO A 55 -9.95 -4.95 -8.83
C PRO A 55 -9.41 -3.61 -8.36
N CYS A 56 -10.00 -3.05 -7.30
CA CYS A 56 -9.67 -1.73 -6.74
C CYS A 56 -8.51 -1.78 -5.74
N GLY A 57 -8.42 -2.85 -4.95
CA GLY A 57 -7.54 -2.89 -3.77
C GLY A 57 -6.04 -3.07 -4.05
N GLY A 58 -5.63 -3.28 -5.31
CA GLY A 58 -4.24 -3.61 -5.61
C GLY A 58 -3.84 -5.01 -5.18
N LEU A 59 -2.55 -5.30 -5.31
CA LEU A 59 -2.01 -6.63 -5.02
C LEU A 59 -1.13 -6.61 -3.76
N VAL A 60 -1.10 -7.72 -3.04
CA VAL A 60 -0.08 -8.03 -2.04
C VAL A 60 0.68 -9.27 -2.48
N LEU A 61 2.01 -9.20 -2.50
CA LEU A 61 2.87 -10.37 -2.68
C LEU A 61 3.00 -11.09 -1.35
N ALA A 62 2.50 -12.32 -1.28
CA ALA A 62 2.53 -13.11 -0.07
C ALA A 62 3.79 -14.01 0.01
N SER A 63 4.00 -14.58 1.18
CA SER A 63 5.16 -15.42 1.50
C SER A 63 5.29 -16.67 0.64
N ASP A 64 4.19 -17.13 0.02
CA ASP A 64 4.19 -18.27 -0.90
C ASP A 64 4.60 -17.90 -2.33
N GLY A 65 4.92 -16.61 -2.58
CA GLY A 65 5.34 -16.08 -3.88
C GLY A 65 4.20 -15.81 -4.86
N ASN A 66 2.93 -15.96 -4.44
CA ASN A 66 1.77 -15.57 -5.22
C ASN A 66 1.28 -14.17 -4.83
N PHE A 67 0.51 -13.56 -5.71
CA PHE A 67 -0.16 -12.30 -5.45
C PHE A 67 -1.59 -12.56 -5.01
N TYR A 68 -2.07 -11.72 -4.10
CA TYR A 68 -3.43 -11.76 -3.58
C TYR A 68 -4.06 -10.38 -3.72
N GLY A 69 -5.34 -10.34 -4.02
CA GLY A 69 -6.08 -9.10 -4.18
C GLY A 69 -7.57 -9.30 -4.01
N THR A 70 -8.29 -8.21 -4.16
CA THR A 70 -9.74 -8.17 -4.09
C THR A 70 -10.33 -7.57 -5.35
N THR A 71 -11.57 -7.96 -5.66
CA THR A 71 -12.41 -7.27 -6.64
C THR A 71 -13.62 -6.70 -5.95
N SER A 72 -14.01 -5.46 -6.27
CA SER A 72 -15.15 -4.82 -5.63
C SER A 72 -16.49 -5.34 -6.12
N GLN A 73 -16.51 -5.98 -7.28
CA GLN A 73 -17.69 -6.57 -7.91
C GLN A 73 -17.42 -7.98 -8.41
N GLY A 74 -18.48 -8.64 -8.92
CA GLY A 74 -18.42 -10.04 -9.35
C GLY A 74 -18.56 -10.99 -8.18
N GLY A 75 -18.10 -12.23 -8.35
CA GLY A 75 -18.25 -13.29 -7.37
C GLY A 75 -19.48 -14.18 -7.64
N ALA A 76 -19.82 -15.03 -6.69
CA ALA A 76 -20.91 -16.02 -6.86
C ALA A 76 -22.28 -15.37 -7.06
N ASP A 77 -22.55 -14.24 -6.42
CA ASP A 77 -23.76 -13.43 -6.57
C ASP A 77 -23.68 -12.42 -7.73
N GLY A 78 -22.47 -12.21 -8.29
CA GLY A 78 -22.19 -11.28 -9.38
C GLY A 78 -21.98 -9.83 -8.97
N ILE A 79 -22.07 -9.48 -7.68
CA ILE A 79 -22.06 -8.07 -7.22
C ILE A 79 -21.18 -7.76 -6.01
N SER A 80 -21.00 -8.72 -5.08
CA SER A 80 -20.38 -8.43 -3.77
C SER A 80 -18.87 -8.49 -3.77
N GLY A 81 -18.25 -8.95 -4.86
CA GLY A 81 -16.80 -8.99 -5.01
C GLY A 81 -16.16 -10.29 -4.53
N THR A 82 -14.83 -10.35 -4.69
CA THR A 82 -14.07 -11.57 -4.40
C THR A 82 -12.75 -11.27 -3.67
N VAL A 83 -12.21 -12.29 -3.02
CA VAL A 83 -10.78 -12.41 -2.73
C VAL A 83 -10.18 -13.40 -3.72
N PHE A 84 -9.10 -13.05 -4.38
CA PHE A 84 -8.42 -13.90 -5.35
C PHE A 84 -6.93 -14.07 -5.04
N ARG A 85 -6.38 -15.17 -5.56
CA ARG A 85 -4.95 -15.42 -5.67
C ARG A 85 -4.58 -15.50 -7.16
N ILE A 86 -3.45 -14.93 -7.53
CA ILE A 86 -2.90 -15.05 -8.87
C ILE A 86 -1.40 -15.38 -8.82
N THR A 87 -0.97 -16.36 -9.63
CA THR A 87 0.46 -16.68 -9.74
C THR A 87 1.19 -15.62 -10.57
N PRO A 88 2.52 -15.50 -10.47
CA PRO A 88 3.31 -14.62 -11.36
C PRO A 88 3.15 -14.91 -12.86
N THR A 89 2.63 -16.10 -13.19
CA THR A 89 2.35 -16.52 -14.59
C THR A 89 0.92 -16.27 -15.04
N GLY A 90 0.07 -15.66 -14.18
CA GLY A 90 -1.29 -15.25 -14.54
C GLY A 90 -2.39 -16.30 -14.26
N LYS A 91 -2.09 -17.41 -13.54
CA LYS A 91 -3.13 -18.36 -13.14
C LYS A 91 -3.91 -17.79 -11.93
N LEU A 92 -5.16 -17.36 -12.17
CA LEU A 92 -6.06 -16.86 -11.14
C LEU A 92 -6.82 -18.00 -10.45
N THR A 93 -7.10 -17.83 -9.17
CA THR A 93 -7.98 -18.67 -8.35
C THR A 93 -8.81 -17.76 -7.45
N THR A 94 -10.13 -17.78 -7.58
CA THR A 94 -11.05 -17.16 -6.62
C THR A 94 -10.99 -17.96 -5.32
N LEU A 95 -10.60 -17.31 -4.24
CA LEU A 95 -10.49 -17.92 -2.92
C LEU A 95 -11.78 -17.80 -2.13
N HIS A 96 -12.45 -16.65 -2.25
CA HIS A 96 -13.69 -16.34 -1.57
C HIS A 96 -14.55 -15.42 -2.44
N SER A 97 -15.85 -15.62 -2.43
CA SER A 97 -16.84 -14.71 -3.01
C SER A 97 -17.71 -14.18 -1.86
N PHE A 98 -17.69 -12.86 -1.69
CA PHE A 98 -18.56 -12.22 -0.71
C PHE A 98 -20.04 -12.41 -1.08
N ASP A 99 -20.93 -12.44 -0.08
CA ASP A 99 -22.37 -12.64 -0.24
C ASP A 99 -23.23 -11.49 0.36
N GLY A 100 -22.56 -10.42 0.77
CA GLY A 100 -23.19 -9.27 1.44
C GLY A 100 -23.32 -9.45 2.95
N THR A 101 -23.52 -10.66 3.48
CA THR A 101 -23.60 -10.88 4.93
C THR A 101 -22.21 -10.88 5.59
N ASP A 102 -21.21 -11.36 4.89
CA ASP A 102 -19.81 -11.39 5.33
C ASP A 102 -18.98 -10.17 4.84
N GLY A 103 -19.63 -9.30 4.06
CA GLY A 103 -19.07 -8.08 3.48
C GLY A 103 -19.43 -7.93 2.01
N SER A 104 -19.18 -6.74 1.45
CA SER A 104 -19.38 -6.44 0.03
C SER A 104 -18.49 -5.27 -0.38
N GLY A 105 -18.03 -5.27 -1.64
CA GLY A 105 -17.24 -4.17 -2.19
C GLY A 105 -15.90 -3.94 -1.48
N PRO A 106 -15.01 -4.95 -1.38
CA PRO A 106 -13.67 -4.73 -0.82
C PRO A 106 -12.87 -3.85 -1.78
N GLN A 107 -12.59 -2.61 -1.38
CA GLN A 107 -11.84 -1.63 -2.20
C GLN A 107 -10.39 -1.47 -1.73
N ALA A 108 -10.11 -1.74 -0.47
CA ALA A 108 -8.76 -1.65 0.09
C ALA A 108 -7.90 -2.88 -0.23
N PRO A 109 -6.57 -2.72 -0.36
CA PRO A 109 -5.66 -3.85 -0.49
C PRO A 109 -5.71 -4.76 0.74
N LEU A 110 -5.46 -6.05 0.51
CA LEU A 110 -5.19 -7.00 1.59
C LEU A 110 -3.82 -6.73 2.20
N ILE A 111 -3.65 -7.13 3.46
CA ILE A 111 -2.33 -7.21 4.09
C ILE A 111 -2.07 -8.65 4.57
N GLN A 112 -0.87 -9.16 4.37
CA GLN A 112 -0.45 -10.39 5.03
C GLN A 112 0.09 -10.03 6.41
N ALA A 113 -0.60 -10.50 7.45
CA ALA A 113 -0.26 -10.21 8.84
C ALA A 113 0.84 -11.14 9.38
N ALA A 114 1.22 -10.91 10.62
CA ALA A 114 2.25 -11.63 11.33
C ALA A 114 1.99 -13.13 11.48
N ASP A 115 0.72 -13.52 11.54
CA ASP A 115 0.27 -14.90 11.64
C ASP A 115 0.29 -15.63 10.27
N GLY A 116 0.64 -14.93 9.20
CA GLY A 116 0.69 -15.44 7.83
C GLY A 116 -0.64 -15.38 7.08
N GLU A 117 -1.73 -15.02 7.77
CA GLU A 117 -3.06 -14.89 7.17
C GLU A 117 -3.24 -13.53 6.49
N LEU A 118 -4.25 -13.42 5.65
CA LEU A 118 -4.60 -12.18 4.97
C LEU A 118 -5.74 -11.48 5.71
N TYR A 119 -5.62 -10.17 5.84
CA TYR A 119 -6.64 -9.32 6.47
C TYR A 119 -7.07 -8.22 5.52
N GLY A 120 -8.35 -7.85 5.58
CA GLY A 120 -8.92 -6.81 4.75
C GLY A 120 -10.17 -6.21 5.36
N ILE A 121 -10.67 -5.18 4.70
CA ILE A 121 -11.95 -4.53 5.01
C ILE A 121 -12.81 -4.50 3.76
N THR A 122 -14.12 -4.55 3.95
CA THR A 122 -15.11 -4.26 2.92
C THR A 122 -15.74 -2.90 3.17
N GLU A 123 -16.14 -2.20 2.11
CA GLU A 123 -16.81 -0.90 2.24
C GLU A 123 -18.26 -1.05 2.70
N ASN A 124 -18.93 -2.10 2.22
CA ASN A 124 -20.33 -2.38 2.45
C ASN A 124 -20.53 -3.79 2.97
N GLY A 125 -21.79 -4.15 3.22
CA GLY A 125 -22.15 -5.46 3.74
C GLY A 125 -21.96 -5.55 5.25
N GLY A 126 -22.07 -6.79 5.76
CA GLY A 126 -22.11 -7.07 7.19
C GLY A 126 -23.54 -7.18 7.73
N TYR A 127 -23.69 -7.84 8.88
CA TYR A 127 -24.98 -8.36 9.34
C TYR A 127 -26.00 -7.28 9.74
N GLU A 128 -25.60 -6.13 10.33
CA GLU A 128 -26.58 -5.21 10.94
C GLU A 128 -26.70 -3.86 10.21
N PHE A 129 -25.60 -3.27 9.75
CA PHE A 129 -25.58 -1.86 9.35
C PHE A 129 -25.19 -1.62 7.90
N ASN A 130 -24.80 -2.66 7.15
CA ASN A 130 -24.32 -2.56 5.78
C ASN A 130 -23.17 -1.53 5.63
N ALA A 131 -22.35 -1.36 6.67
CA ALA A 131 -21.28 -0.36 6.75
C ALA A 131 -19.87 -0.98 6.61
N GLY A 132 -19.81 -2.21 6.14
CA GLY A 132 -18.58 -2.95 5.89
C GLY A 132 -18.14 -3.84 7.03
N THR A 133 -17.14 -4.66 6.74
CA THR A 133 -16.60 -5.66 7.65
C THR A 133 -15.08 -5.58 7.74
N PHE A 134 -14.52 -5.97 8.88
CA PHE A 134 -13.13 -6.37 9.03
C PHE A 134 -13.07 -7.90 9.00
N PHE A 135 -12.30 -8.45 8.10
CA PHE A 135 -12.22 -9.89 7.91
C PHE A 135 -10.79 -10.42 7.90
N LYS A 136 -10.68 -11.70 8.18
CA LYS A 136 -9.49 -12.51 7.96
C LYS A 136 -9.80 -13.60 6.95
N VAL A 137 -8.88 -13.87 6.05
CA VAL A 137 -8.99 -15.00 5.10
C VAL A 137 -7.68 -15.80 5.08
N THR A 138 -7.81 -17.11 5.19
CA THR A 138 -6.66 -18.02 5.09
C THR A 138 -6.15 -18.05 3.65
N MET A 139 -4.88 -18.42 3.44
CA MET A 139 -4.31 -18.63 2.12
C MET A 139 -5.05 -19.70 1.28
N ARG A 140 -5.98 -20.44 1.89
CA ARG A 140 -6.85 -21.45 1.24
C ARG A 140 -8.27 -20.97 0.97
N GLY A 141 -8.63 -19.74 1.40
CA GLY A 141 -9.92 -19.12 1.12
C GLY A 141 -10.97 -19.23 2.24
N THR A 142 -10.62 -19.75 3.42
CA THR A 142 -11.57 -19.71 4.55
C THR A 142 -11.61 -18.30 5.12
N LEU A 143 -12.74 -17.61 4.96
CA LEU A 143 -12.97 -16.27 5.50
C LEU A 143 -13.61 -16.33 6.90
N THR A 144 -13.25 -15.40 7.74
CA THR A 144 -13.85 -15.14 9.05
C THR A 144 -14.07 -13.65 9.19
N THR A 145 -15.31 -13.21 9.35
CA THR A 145 -15.65 -11.84 9.73
C THR A 145 -15.31 -11.62 11.21
N LEU A 146 -14.46 -10.65 11.48
CA LEU A 146 -13.96 -10.34 12.81
C LEU A 146 -14.72 -9.18 13.45
N TYR A 147 -15.18 -8.21 12.64
CA TYR A 147 -15.94 -7.06 13.10
C TYR A 147 -16.88 -6.56 12.00
N ASN A 148 -18.08 -6.12 12.38
CA ASN A 148 -19.05 -5.43 11.52
C ASN A 148 -19.05 -3.94 11.92
N PHE A 149 -18.75 -3.06 10.98
CA PHE A 149 -18.78 -1.63 11.24
C PHE A 149 -20.22 -1.11 11.29
N SER A 150 -20.46 -0.10 12.11
CA SER A 150 -21.79 0.50 12.27
C SER A 150 -21.95 1.81 11.51
N ALA A 151 -20.87 2.41 11.00
CA ALA A 151 -20.90 3.65 10.23
C ALA A 151 -19.53 3.91 9.56
N GLY A 152 -19.55 4.69 8.48
CA GLY A 152 -18.38 5.27 7.85
C GLY A 152 -18.00 4.61 6.53
N PHE A 153 -17.34 5.38 5.66
CA PHE A 153 -16.68 4.87 4.46
C PHE A 153 -15.26 4.40 4.82
N LEU A 154 -15.01 3.11 4.64
CA LEU A 154 -13.74 2.47 4.95
C LEU A 154 -12.94 2.31 3.65
N SER A 155 -12.26 3.36 3.22
CA SER A 155 -11.50 3.38 1.97
C SER A 155 -9.99 3.17 2.17
N GLY A 156 -9.49 3.45 3.37
CA GLY A 156 -8.06 3.39 3.67
C GLY A 156 -7.52 1.97 3.84
N THR A 157 -6.28 1.77 3.40
CA THR A 157 -5.53 0.52 3.63
C THR A 157 -5.26 0.31 5.12
N LEU A 158 -5.45 -0.91 5.60
CA LEU A 158 -5.01 -1.29 6.93
C LEU A 158 -3.48 -1.35 7.02
N VAL A 159 -2.94 -1.04 8.20
CA VAL A 159 -1.55 -1.34 8.57
C VAL A 159 -1.53 -2.16 9.85
N GLN A 160 -0.77 -3.28 9.88
CA GLN A 160 -0.48 -3.95 11.12
C GLN A 160 0.75 -3.31 11.77
N ALA A 161 0.56 -2.70 12.94
CA ALA A 161 1.65 -2.05 13.66
C ALA A 161 2.46 -3.05 14.50
N THR A 162 3.58 -2.56 15.04
CA THR A 162 4.52 -3.38 15.83
C THR A 162 3.93 -3.92 17.14
N ASP A 163 2.80 -3.36 17.61
CA ASP A 163 2.03 -3.90 18.75
C ASP A 163 1.10 -5.06 18.36
N GLY A 164 1.10 -5.47 17.08
CA GLY A 164 0.29 -6.55 16.52
C GLY A 164 -1.13 -6.16 16.16
N ASN A 165 -1.59 -4.95 16.48
CA ASN A 165 -2.92 -4.47 16.14
C ASN A 165 -2.95 -3.86 14.72
N PHE A 166 -4.15 -3.74 14.18
CA PHE A 166 -4.40 -3.12 12.89
C PHE A 166 -4.92 -1.70 13.08
N TYR A 167 -4.50 -0.80 12.20
CA TYR A 167 -4.92 0.60 12.20
C TYR A 167 -5.40 0.98 10.81
N GLY A 168 -6.46 1.77 10.75
CA GLY A 168 -7.04 2.24 9.51
C GLY A 168 -7.73 3.60 9.69
N THR A 169 -8.27 4.10 8.61
CA THR A 169 -8.96 5.39 8.53
C THR A 169 -10.37 5.21 7.97
N SER A 170 -11.26 6.13 8.31
CA SER A 170 -12.58 6.27 7.71
C SER A 170 -12.81 7.74 7.38
N GLU A 171 -13.26 8.03 6.16
CA GLU A 171 -13.39 9.40 5.64
C GLU A 171 -14.47 10.23 6.32
N SER A 172 -15.57 9.61 6.76
CA SER A 172 -16.78 10.32 7.16
C SER A 172 -17.33 9.93 8.52
N ALA A 173 -16.67 9.00 9.23
CA ALA A 173 -17.08 8.62 10.58
C ALA A 173 -16.36 9.45 11.65
N GLY A 174 -16.52 9.06 12.91
CA GLY A 174 -15.99 9.79 14.08
C GLY A 174 -17.00 10.77 14.67
N ALA A 175 -16.64 11.36 15.80
CA ALA A 175 -17.55 12.18 16.61
C ALA A 175 -18.08 13.41 15.86
N ASN A 176 -17.32 13.95 14.92
CA ASN A 176 -17.63 15.19 14.21
C ASN A 176 -18.03 14.98 12.75
N GLY A 177 -17.98 13.74 12.23
CA GLY A 177 -18.25 13.42 10.83
C GLY A 177 -17.14 13.81 9.84
N TYR A 178 -15.98 14.27 10.32
CA TYR A 178 -14.83 14.63 9.50
C TYR A 178 -13.82 13.49 9.30
N GLY A 179 -14.21 12.29 9.70
CA GLY A 179 -13.36 11.10 9.62
C GLY A 179 -12.71 10.75 10.94
N MET A 180 -12.12 9.55 10.96
CA MET A 180 -11.47 9.01 12.16
C MET A 180 -10.28 8.12 11.82
N ILE A 181 -9.42 7.94 12.81
CA ILE A 181 -8.44 6.87 12.85
C ILE A 181 -8.93 5.83 13.86
N PHE A 182 -8.92 4.57 13.47
CA PHE A 182 -9.36 3.47 14.32
C PHE A 182 -8.27 2.42 14.51
N LYS A 183 -8.45 1.64 15.58
CA LYS A 183 -7.64 0.47 15.92
C LYS A 183 -8.53 -0.77 15.98
N LEU A 184 -8.03 -1.87 15.44
CA LEU A 184 -8.63 -3.21 15.49
C LEU A 184 -7.62 -4.19 16.09
N THR A 185 -8.07 -5.04 17.00
CA THR A 185 -7.24 -6.17 17.45
C THR A 185 -7.37 -7.36 16.48
N PRO A 186 -6.40 -8.29 16.45
CA PRO A 186 -6.53 -9.53 15.65
C PRO A 186 -7.76 -10.37 16.00
N SER A 187 -8.37 -10.17 17.16
CA SER A 187 -9.61 -10.82 17.62
C SER A 187 -10.88 -10.03 17.30
N GLY A 188 -10.79 -8.90 16.59
CA GLY A 188 -11.95 -8.08 16.19
C GLY A 188 -12.33 -6.97 17.17
N GLY A 189 -11.56 -6.73 18.25
CA GLY A 189 -11.83 -5.59 19.14
C GLY A 189 -11.60 -4.26 18.43
N PHE A 190 -12.62 -3.38 18.37
CA PHE A 190 -12.60 -2.07 17.73
C PHE A 190 -12.48 -0.94 18.74
N SER A 191 -11.71 0.09 18.42
CA SER A 191 -11.68 1.36 19.18
C SER A 191 -11.32 2.53 18.25
N ILE A 192 -11.93 3.69 18.50
CA ILE A 192 -11.55 4.95 17.84
C ILE A 192 -10.30 5.46 18.53
N LEU A 193 -9.25 5.73 17.74
CA LEU A 193 -8.00 6.29 18.22
C LEU A 193 -8.03 7.82 18.19
N HIS A 194 -8.63 8.39 17.14
CA HIS A 194 -8.81 9.83 16.96
C HIS A 194 -10.01 10.12 16.05
N SER A 195 -10.76 11.19 16.37
CA SER A 195 -11.82 11.74 15.51
C SER A 195 -11.40 13.14 15.07
N PHE A 196 -11.29 13.35 13.77
CA PHE A 196 -10.93 14.65 13.21
C PHE A 196 -12.00 15.72 13.46
N ASP A 197 -11.59 16.99 13.55
CA ASP A 197 -12.48 18.14 13.83
C ASP A 197 -12.43 19.22 12.74
N SER A 198 -11.92 18.92 11.58
CA SER A 198 -11.60 19.77 10.44
C SER A 198 -10.41 20.70 10.62
N THR A 199 -10.11 21.19 11.81
CA THR A 199 -8.94 22.07 12.04
C THR A 199 -7.62 21.28 12.01
N ASP A 200 -7.64 20.03 12.44
CA ASP A 200 -6.51 19.08 12.40
C ASP A 200 -6.49 18.21 11.12
N GLY A 201 -7.54 18.29 10.31
CA GLY A 201 -7.75 17.59 9.06
C GLY A 201 -9.17 17.09 8.89
N SER A 202 -9.50 16.62 7.69
CA SER A 202 -10.79 16.04 7.35
C SER A 202 -10.66 15.04 6.22
N ALA A 203 -11.54 14.04 6.19
CA ALA A 203 -11.56 12.98 5.18
C ALA A 203 -10.19 12.29 5.01
N PRO A 204 -9.69 11.54 6.02
CA PRO A 204 -8.47 10.75 5.89
C PRO A 204 -8.72 9.56 4.95
N ALA A 205 -8.59 9.79 3.64
CA ALA A 205 -8.95 8.84 2.58
C ALA A 205 -7.88 7.78 2.32
N CYS A 206 -6.70 7.92 2.89
CA CYS A 206 -5.57 7.03 2.61
C CYS A 206 -5.19 6.13 3.78
N GLY A 207 -4.44 5.08 3.47
CA GLY A 207 -3.86 4.21 4.48
C GLY A 207 -2.80 4.88 5.34
N LEU A 208 -2.59 4.35 6.52
CA LEU A 208 -1.57 4.78 7.45
C LEU A 208 -0.23 4.07 7.16
N LEU A 209 0.86 4.74 7.46
CA LEU A 209 2.21 4.20 7.43
C LEU A 209 2.76 4.15 8.87
N GLN A 210 3.18 2.99 9.38
CA GLN A 210 4.02 2.98 10.57
C GLN A 210 5.47 3.29 10.18
N ALA A 211 5.99 4.39 10.69
CA ALA A 211 7.35 4.82 10.42
C ALA A 211 8.37 4.18 11.39
N SER A 212 9.64 4.35 11.09
CA SER A 212 10.75 3.77 11.86
C SER A 212 10.88 4.30 13.30
N ASP A 213 10.14 5.36 13.67
CA ASP A 213 10.02 5.88 15.03
C ASP A 213 8.86 5.22 15.82
N GLY A 214 8.14 4.27 15.21
CA GLY A 214 7.02 3.55 15.79
C GLY A 214 5.67 4.26 15.72
N ASN A 215 5.63 5.53 15.30
CA ASN A 215 4.38 6.27 15.14
C ASN A 215 3.73 5.98 13.78
N LEU A 216 2.43 6.26 13.69
CA LEU A 216 1.68 6.21 12.45
C LEU A 216 1.67 7.60 11.79
N TYR A 217 1.75 7.61 10.47
CA TYR A 217 1.70 8.83 9.65
C TYR A 217 0.63 8.65 8.57
N GLY A 218 -0.07 9.73 8.27
CA GLY A 218 -1.10 9.75 7.24
C GLY A 218 -1.36 11.15 6.72
N THR A 219 -2.31 11.24 5.81
CA THR A 219 -2.77 12.50 5.22
C THR A 219 -4.28 12.62 5.36
N THR A 220 -4.78 13.84 5.33
CA THR A 220 -6.20 14.13 5.19
C THR A 220 -6.46 14.84 3.87
N TYR A 221 -7.52 14.46 3.16
CA TYR A 221 -7.87 15.03 1.86
C TYR A 221 -8.24 16.53 1.96
N GLN A 222 -8.88 16.93 3.06
CA GLN A 222 -9.36 18.29 3.34
C GLN A 222 -9.02 18.68 4.77
N GLY A 223 -9.50 19.85 5.17
CA GLY A 223 -9.27 20.38 6.50
C GLY A 223 -7.88 20.99 6.67
N GLY A 224 -7.51 21.20 7.91
CA GLY A 224 -6.31 21.92 8.30
C GLY A 224 -6.55 23.41 8.50
N SER A 225 -5.54 24.09 9.03
CA SER A 225 -5.62 25.51 9.37
C SER A 225 -5.46 26.46 8.15
N ASN A 226 -5.09 25.94 6.98
CA ASN A 226 -4.92 26.73 5.78
C ASN A 226 -6.19 26.70 4.92
N LEU A 227 -6.74 27.89 4.64
CA LEU A 227 -7.99 28.09 3.92
C LEU A 227 -7.79 28.55 2.48
N SER A 228 -6.62 28.33 1.88
CA SER A 228 -6.36 28.62 0.46
C SER A 228 -7.21 27.78 -0.49
N CYS A 229 -7.70 26.63 -0.02
CA CYS A 229 -8.63 25.76 -0.73
C CYS A 229 -10.00 25.81 -0.05
N GLU A 230 -11.06 25.59 -0.82
CA GLU A 230 -12.38 25.35 -0.26
C GLU A 230 -12.36 24.10 0.64
N ASN A 231 -12.81 24.22 1.88
CA ASN A 231 -12.74 23.20 2.93
C ASN A 231 -11.31 22.79 3.36
N GLY A 232 -10.30 23.63 3.13
CA GLY A 232 -8.89 23.35 3.44
C GLY A 232 -8.19 22.49 2.40
N CYS A 233 -6.87 22.62 2.32
CA CYS A 233 -6.06 21.91 1.31
C CYS A 233 -5.58 20.51 1.76
N GLY A 234 -5.95 20.11 2.97
CA GLY A 234 -5.50 18.86 3.57
C GLY A 234 -4.22 18.98 4.40
N THR A 235 -3.92 17.93 5.14
CA THR A 235 -2.80 17.91 6.10
C THR A 235 -1.94 16.68 5.95
N VAL A 236 -0.73 16.74 6.51
CA VAL A 236 0.04 15.56 6.92
C VAL A 236 0.06 15.51 8.43
N PHE A 237 -0.26 14.38 9.00
CA PHE A 237 -0.27 14.18 10.45
C PHE A 237 0.63 13.01 10.90
N LYS A 238 0.98 13.05 12.18
CA LYS A 238 1.58 11.96 12.94
C LYS A 238 0.67 11.61 14.11
N ILE A 239 0.48 10.35 14.41
CA ILE A 239 -0.27 9.88 15.58
C ILE A 239 0.49 8.75 16.27
N THR A 240 0.56 8.79 17.60
CA THR A 240 1.12 7.70 18.40
C THR A 240 0.13 6.52 18.47
N LEU A 241 0.60 5.30 18.79
CA LEU A 241 -0.30 4.15 19.00
C LEU A 241 -1.25 4.33 20.21
N ALA A 242 -1.02 5.38 21.03
CA ALA A 242 -1.89 5.79 22.14
C ALA A 242 -2.91 6.89 21.76
N GLY A 243 -2.92 7.38 20.50
CA GLY A 243 -3.90 8.33 20.01
C GLY A 243 -3.50 9.82 20.09
N ALA A 244 -2.26 10.15 20.47
CA ALA A 244 -1.81 11.55 20.45
C ALA A 244 -1.46 11.98 19.02
N LEU A 245 -2.32 12.80 18.40
CA LEU A 245 -2.16 13.34 17.06
C LEU A 245 -1.35 14.62 17.07
N THR A 246 -0.57 14.84 16.03
CA THR A 246 0.16 16.09 15.73
C THR A 246 0.05 16.36 14.24
N THR A 247 -0.52 17.49 13.84
CA THR A 247 -0.47 17.99 12.47
C THR A 247 0.94 18.49 12.19
N LEU A 248 1.58 17.90 11.20
CA LEU A 248 2.97 18.20 10.81
C LEU A 248 3.04 19.26 9.71
N HIS A 249 2.07 19.24 8.80
CA HIS A 249 2.00 20.16 7.68
C HIS A 249 0.54 20.42 7.26
N ASN A 250 0.26 21.67 6.91
CA ASN A 250 -0.99 22.08 6.28
C ASN A 250 -0.64 22.54 4.87
N PHE A 251 -1.16 21.87 3.86
CA PHE A 251 -0.95 22.28 2.46
C PHE A 251 -1.59 23.64 2.17
N ASP A 252 -1.03 24.38 1.19
CA ASP A 252 -1.45 25.75 0.87
C ASP A 252 -1.80 25.97 -0.61
N SER A 253 -2.06 24.91 -1.35
CA SER A 253 -2.26 24.85 -2.79
C SER A 253 -1.02 25.09 -3.64
N THR A 254 -0.05 25.88 -3.20
CA THR A 254 1.19 26.13 -3.97
C THR A 254 2.17 24.97 -3.84
N ASP A 255 2.22 24.32 -2.67
CA ASP A 255 3.02 23.11 -2.43
C ASP A 255 2.24 21.80 -2.67
N GLY A 256 0.93 21.90 -2.90
CA GLY A 256 -0.01 20.84 -3.20
C GLY A 256 -1.35 21.03 -2.52
N SER A 257 -2.34 20.25 -2.90
CA SER A 257 -3.64 20.18 -2.23
C SER A 257 -4.25 18.78 -2.37
N ASN A 258 -5.12 18.44 -1.44
CA ASN A 258 -5.88 17.20 -1.48
C ASN A 258 -4.99 15.95 -1.57
N PRO A 259 -4.10 15.71 -0.60
CA PRO A 259 -3.31 14.48 -0.55
C PRO A 259 -4.24 13.30 -0.27
N ILE A 260 -4.37 12.39 -1.23
CA ILE A 260 -5.28 11.24 -1.18
C ILE A 260 -4.54 9.91 -1.07
N ALA A 261 -3.21 9.92 -1.22
CA ALA A 261 -2.40 8.73 -1.22
C ALA A 261 -1.63 8.53 0.09
N ALA A 262 -1.36 7.28 0.44
CA ALA A 262 -0.52 6.94 1.58
C ALA A 262 0.92 7.44 1.39
N LEU A 263 1.56 7.79 2.50
CA LEU A 263 2.96 8.17 2.52
C LEU A 263 3.87 6.95 2.42
N VAL A 264 5.05 7.14 1.86
CA VAL A 264 6.15 6.17 1.97
C VAL A 264 7.32 6.79 2.74
N GLN A 265 7.88 6.06 3.72
CA GLN A 265 9.13 6.45 4.33
C GLN A 265 10.28 5.84 3.53
N ALA A 266 11.10 6.66 2.92
CA ALA A 266 12.24 6.19 2.12
C ALA A 266 13.48 5.92 2.97
N THR A 267 14.54 5.41 2.32
CA THR A 267 15.79 4.99 2.99
C THR A 267 16.57 6.11 3.63
N ASP A 268 16.29 7.38 3.28
CA ASP A 268 16.85 8.57 3.94
C ASP A 268 16.07 8.96 5.22
N GLY A 269 15.00 8.23 5.54
CA GLY A 269 14.14 8.48 6.69
C GLY A 269 13.13 9.59 6.50
N ASN A 270 13.09 10.25 5.34
CA ASN A 270 12.07 11.23 4.99
C ASN A 270 10.81 10.52 4.44
N PHE A 271 9.72 11.27 4.42
CA PHE A 271 8.45 10.84 3.86
C PHE A 271 8.29 11.40 2.46
N TYR A 272 7.65 10.60 1.60
CA TYR A 272 7.33 10.99 0.23
C TYR A 272 5.87 10.69 -0.03
N GLY A 273 5.21 11.57 -0.75
CA GLY A 273 3.79 11.45 -1.08
C GLY A 273 3.42 12.24 -2.30
N THR A 274 2.15 12.17 -2.64
CA THR A 274 1.53 12.91 -3.76
C THR A 274 0.37 13.74 -3.26
N THR A 275 0.06 14.81 -3.98
CA THR A 275 -1.20 15.57 -3.82
C THR A 275 -1.98 15.49 -5.13
N TYR A 276 -3.29 15.29 -5.03
CA TYR A 276 -4.19 15.20 -6.18
C TYR A 276 -4.27 16.52 -6.95
N GLY A 277 -4.25 17.64 -6.24
CA GLY A 277 -4.32 18.97 -6.78
C GLY A 277 -3.20 19.88 -6.30
N GLY A 278 -3.28 21.14 -6.67
CA GLY A 278 -2.30 22.16 -6.30
C GLY A 278 -1.00 22.05 -7.09
N GLY A 279 0.01 22.78 -6.62
CA GLY A 279 1.31 22.91 -7.28
C GLY A 279 1.36 24.05 -8.30
N THR A 280 2.59 24.45 -8.65
CA THR A 280 2.86 25.59 -9.54
C THR A 280 2.62 25.28 -11.03
N GLY A 281 2.39 24.02 -11.38
CA GLY A 281 2.20 23.52 -12.77
C GLY A 281 0.78 23.66 -13.33
N GLY A 282 -0.13 24.40 -12.68
CA GLY A 282 -1.52 24.56 -13.11
C GLY A 282 -2.55 23.82 -12.25
N GLY A 283 -2.15 23.35 -11.08
CA GLY A 283 -3.07 22.70 -10.14
C GLY A 283 -3.26 21.20 -10.36
N PHE A 284 -2.41 20.57 -11.16
CA PHE A 284 -2.53 19.15 -11.55
C PHE A 284 -1.91 18.16 -10.55
N GLY A 285 -1.54 18.64 -9.37
CA GLY A 285 -0.96 17.84 -8.30
C GLY A 285 0.55 17.87 -8.24
N THR A 286 1.08 17.32 -7.15
CA THR A 286 2.52 17.34 -6.87
C THR A 286 3.04 16.00 -6.39
N VAL A 287 4.36 15.81 -6.50
CA VAL A 287 5.13 14.85 -5.72
C VAL A 287 5.95 15.64 -4.71
N PHE A 288 5.89 15.30 -3.45
CA PHE A 288 6.59 16.00 -2.38
C PHE A 288 7.46 15.08 -1.53
N ARG A 289 8.46 15.69 -0.88
CA ARG A 289 9.24 15.11 0.21
C ARG A 289 8.96 15.89 1.48
N MET A 290 8.79 15.20 2.58
CA MET A 290 8.64 15.79 3.90
C MET A 290 9.68 15.23 4.88
N THR A 291 10.33 16.08 5.64
CA THR A 291 11.19 15.65 6.76
C THR A 291 10.34 15.18 7.94
N ARG A 292 10.93 14.43 8.90
CA ARG A 292 10.23 14.04 10.15
C ARG A 292 9.70 15.22 10.96
N ALA A 293 10.28 16.41 10.77
CA ALA A 293 9.85 17.64 11.43
C ALA A 293 8.72 18.38 10.69
N GLY A 294 8.18 17.81 9.61
CA GLY A 294 7.06 18.39 8.86
C GLY A 294 7.46 19.36 7.76
N LYS A 295 8.76 19.59 7.50
CA LYS A 295 9.17 20.47 6.39
C LYS A 295 8.92 19.78 5.05
N VAL A 296 7.98 20.29 4.27
CA VAL A 296 7.65 19.85 2.91
C VAL A 296 8.59 20.52 1.90
N THR A 297 8.89 19.80 0.84
CA THR A 297 9.59 20.26 -0.36
C THR A 297 8.94 19.60 -1.57
N THR A 298 8.36 20.39 -2.46
CA THR A 298 7.83 19.91 -3.73
C THR A 298 8.98 19.45 -4.62
N LEU A 299 8.95 18.20 -5.05
CA LEU A 299 9.93 17.59 -5.94
C LEU A 299 9.52 17.75 -7.40
N HIS A 300 8.22 17.70 -7.66
CA HIS A 300 7.62 17.83 -8.98
C HIS A 300 6.21 18.41 -8.86
N SER A 301 5.85 19.34 -9.75
CA SER A 301 4.49 19.83 -9.97
C SER A 301 4.05 19.42 -11.36
N PHE A 302 3.02 18.63 -11.46
CA PHE A 302 2.47 18.19 -12.75
C PHE A 302 1.90 19.37 -13.54
N ALA A 303 2.07 19.34 -14.86
CA ALA A 303 1.65 20.39 -15.78
C ALA A 303 0.55 19.93 -16.77
N GLY A 304 0.01 18.72 -16.59
CA GLY A 304 -0.97 18.12 -17.50
C GLY A 304 -0.34 17.51 -18.76
N THR A 305 0.82 18.02 -19.20
CA THR A 305 1.56 17.47 -20.33
C THR A 305 2.44 16.27 -19.97
N ASP A 306 2.70 16.07 -18.70
CA ASP A 306 3.50 15.00 -18.12
C ASP A 306 2.70 14.09 -17.17
N GLY A 307 1.38 14.21 -17.22
CA GLY A 307 0.41 13.57 -16.36
C GLY A 307 -0.30 14.56 -15.45
N ALA A 308 -1.35 14.10 -14.78
CA ALA A 308 -2.12 14.91 -13.84
C ALA A 308 -2.81 14.04 -12.80
N GLN A 309 -3.07 14.64 -11.64
CA GLN A 309 -3.88 14.08 -10.58
C GLN A 309 -3.34 12.72 -10.10
N PRO A 310 -2.13 12.68 -9.52
CA PRO A 310 -1.60 11.44 -8.94
C PRO A 310 -2.49 11.01 -7.78
N TYR A 311 -3.18 9.88 -7.96
CA TYR A 311 -4.13 9.32 -7.01
C TYR A 311 -3.49 8.27 -6.11
N GLY A 312 -2.57 7.48 -6.65
CA GLY A 312 -1.89 6.41 -5.94
C GLY A 312 -0.64 6.86 -5.18
N PRO A 313 -0.20 6.09 -4.18
CA PRO A 313 1.04 6.36 -3.48
C PRO A 313 2.26 6.19 -4.39
N VAL A 314 3.33 6.92 -4.09
CA VAL A 314 4.63 6.59 -4.67
C VAL A 314 5.20 5.34 -4.00
N SER A 315 5.98 4.57 -4.75
CA SER A 315 6.69 3.39 -4.25
C SER A 315 8.19 3.57 -4.47
N GLN A 316 9.00 3.33 -3.43
CA GLN A 316 10.46 3.33 -3.57
C GLN A 316 10.91 1.95 -4.04
N ASP A 317 11.45 1.89 -5.26
CA ASP A 317 12.11 0.68 -5.77
C ASP A 317 13.51 0.51 -5.16
N THR A 318 14.00 -0.70 -5.19
CA THR A 318 15.32 -1.10 -4.64
C THR A 318 16.51 -0.39 -5.30
N ASN A 319 16.30 0.27 -6.46
CA ASN A 319 17.28 1.17 -7.08
C ASN A 319 17.37 2.56 -6.41
N GLY A 320 16.48 2.84 -5.45
CA GLY A 320 16.38 4.11 -4.72
C GLY A 320 15.41 5.11 -5.32
N ASN A 321 14.94 4.95 -6.55
CA ASN A 321 14.01 5.87 -7.20
C ASN A 321 12.56 5.65 -6.73
N LEU A 322 11.73 6.68 -6.96
CA LEU A 322 10.29 6.63 -6.66
C LEU A 322 9.51 6.47 -7.96
N TYR A 323 8.56 5.56 -7.93
CA TYR A 323 7.61 5.31 -9.02
C TYR A 323 6.20 5.60 -8.51
N GLY A 324 5.36 6.12 -9.38
CA GLY A 324 3.96 6.40 -9.07
C GLY A 324 3.10 6.40 -10.32
N THR A 325 1.80 6.60 -10.12
CA THR A 325 0.81 6.67 -11.19
C THR A 325 -0.01 7.95 -11.07
N ALA A 326 -0.41 8.51 -12.19
CA ALA A 326 -1.34 9.62 -12.28
C ALA A 326 -2.58 9.19 -13.06
N THR A 327 -3.74 9.69 -12.66
CA THR A 327 -5.05 9.28 -13.20
C THR A 327 -5.22 9.70 -14.64
N ASN A 328 -4.73 10.90 -14.99
CA ASN A 328 -4.80 11.42 -16.34
C ASN A 328 -3.43 11.32 -17.03
N GLY A 329 -3.47 10.92 -18.28
CA GLY A 329 -2.30 10.78 -19.14
C GLY A 329 -1.80 12.11 -19.68
N THR A 330 -0.75 12.04 -20.48
CA THR A 330 -0.15 13.21 -21.15
C THR A 330 -1.16 13.87 -22.10
N GLY A 331 -1.31 15.20 -21.98
CA GLY A 331 -2.24 15.95 -22.83
C GLY A 331 -3.72 15.81 -22.48
N GLY A 332 -4.06 15.32 -21.27
CA GLY A 332 -5.45 15.18 -20.81
C GLY A 332 -6.16 13.92 -21.29
N ALA A 333 -5.42 12.95 -21.82
CA ALA A 333 -5.99 11.64 -22.14
C ALA A 333 -6.39 10.90 -20.85
N ALA A 334 -7.54 10.23 -20.85
CA ALA A 334 -8.08 9.50 -19.69
C ALA A 334 -7.36 8.16 -19.43
N ASP A 335 -6.21 7.93 -20.05
CA ASP A 335 -5.53 6.62 -20.05
C ASP A 335 -4.55 6.43 -18.90
N GLY A 336 -4.37 7.45 -18.05
CA GLY A 336 -3.41 7.42 -16.93
C GLY A 336 -1.95 7.45 -17.38
N THR A 337 -1.05 7.68 -16.43
CA THR A 337 0.41 7.74 -16.67
C THR A 337 1.15 7.12 -15.50
N ALA A 338 2.18 6.30 -15.79
CA ALA A 338 3.19 5.95 -14.80
C ALA A 338 4.35 6.95 -14.88
N PHE A 339 4.81 7.42 -13.74
CA PHE A 339 5.90 8.38 -13.65
C PHE A 339 7.05 7.88 -12.79
N LEU A 340 8.23 8.40 -13.04
CA LEU A 340 9.47 8.18 -12.29
C LEU A 340 9.96 9.51 -11.73
N VAL A 341 10.18 9.57 -10.43
CA VAL A 341 10.96 10.63 -9.81
C VAL A 341 12.35 10.09 -9.50
N THR A 342 13.33 10.53 -10.25
CA THR A 342 14.73 10.17 -10.01
C THR A 342 15.19 10.82 -8.71
N THR A 343 15.49 10.02 -7.74
CA THR A 343 16.07 10.46 -6.46
C THR A 343 17.58 10.19 -6.45
N ARG A 344 18.28 10.78 -5.48
CA ARG A 344 19.69 10.43 -5.21
C ARG A 344 19.81 9.44 -4.05
N LEU A 345 18.72 8.74 -3.75
CA LEU A 345 18.69 7.73 -2.69
C LEU A 345 19.52 6.52 -3.14
N LYS A 346 20.22 5.94 -2.18
CA LYS A 346 21.06 4.77 -2.46
C LYS A 346 20.20 3.54 -2.69
N PRO A 347 20.64 2.60 -3.54
CA PRO A 347 20.05 1.28 -3.63
C PRO A 347 20.03 0.59 -2.26
N PHE A 348 19.05 -0.28 -2.07
CA PHE A 348 18.82 -1.00 -0.82
C PHE A 348 18.29 -2.41 -1.09
N VAL A 349 18.16 -3.22 -0.04
CA VAL A 349 17.43 -4.48 -0.12
C VAL A 349 16.12 -4.39 0.67
N SER A 350 15.12 -5.12 0.21
CA SER A 350 13.82 -5.26 0.87
C SER A 350 13.44 -6.73 0.95
N PHE A 351 12.43 -7.07 1.72
CA PHE A 351 11.93 -8.43 1.86
C PHE A 351 10.41 -8.44 1.85
N VAL A 352 9.85 -9.55 1.40
CA VAL A 352 8.38 -9.76 1.40
C VAL A 352 7.87 -9.79 2.84
N GLN A 353 8.59 -10.51 3.71
CA GLN A 353 8.29 -10.60 5.14
C GLN A 353 9.42 -9.95 5.94
N GLY A 354 9.08 -8.93 6.73
CA GLY A 354 10.01 -8.25 7.62
C GLY A 354 10.36 -9.03 8.88
N ARG A 355 9.99 -10.32 8.95
CA ARG A 355 10.20 -11.20 10.11
C ARG A 355 10.35 -12.66 9.68
N GLY A 356 10.96 -13.50 10.54
CA GLY A 356 11.07 -14.95 10.32
C GLY A 356 11.78 -15.63 11.48
N LYS A 357 11.61 -16.97 11.58
CA LYS A 357 12.28 -17.81 12.57
C LYS A 357 13.67 -18.22 12.09
N VAL A 358 14.54 -18.56 13.03
CA VAL A 358 15.81 -19.21 12.71
C VAL A 358 15.54 -20.47 11.86
N GLY A 359 16.32 -20.65 10.79
CA GLY A 359 16.15 -21.72 9.79
C GLY A 359 15.14 -21.40 8.69
N GLU A 360 14.36 -20.35 8.79
CA GLU A 360 13.41 -19.94 7.75
C GLU A 360 14.13 -19.28 6.55
N SER A 361 13.67 -19.56 5.34
CA SER A 361 14.19 -18.97 4.10
C SER A 361 13.43 -17.71 3.75
N ILE A 362 14.11 -16.58 3.71
CA ILE A 362 13.56 -15.24 3.46
C ILE A 362 13.88 -14.81 2.03
N ALA A 363 12.87 -14.29 1.34
CA ALA A 363 13.00 -13.66 0.05
C ALA A 363 13.54 -12.24 0.20
N ILE A 364 14.65 -11.93 -0.45
CA ILE A 364 15.32 -10.61 -0.43
C ILE A 364 15.37 -10.05 -1.84
N PHE A 365 14.84 -8.85 -2.02
CA PHE A 365 14.88 -8.07 -3.24
C PHE A 365 15.99 -7.03 -3.19
N GLY A 366 16.57 -6.71 -4.33
CA GLY A 366 17.62 -5.70 -4.47
C GLY A 366 17.91 -5.41 -5.94
N GLN A 367 18.99 -4.70 -6.19
CA GLN A 367 19.53 -4.47 -7.54
C GLN A 367 21.02 -4.82 -7.51
N GLY A 368 21.53 -5.41 -8.60
CA GLY A 368 22.94 -5.80 -8.70
C GLY A 368 23.32 -6.96 -7.77
N LEU A 369 22.38 -7.89 -7.51
CA LEU A 369 22.60 -9.02 -6.59
C LEU A 369 23.45 -10.13 -7.21
N THR A 370 23.66 -10.12 -8.53
CA THR A 370 24.57 -11.06 -9.19
C THR A 370 25.98 -10.88 -8.64
N GLY A 371 26.61 -12.00 -8.24
CA GLY A 371 27.94 -11.97 -7.61
C GLY A 371 27.95 -11.58 -6.12
N THR A 372 26.79 -11.61 -5.44
CA THR A 372 26.72 -11.45 -3.98
C THR A 372 27.70 -12.40 -3.28
N THR A 373 28.49 -11.87 -2.35
CA THR A 373 29.50 -12.59 -1.59
C THR A 373 29.13 -12.83 -0.13
N GLY A 374 28.09 -12.13 0.39
CA GLY A 374 27.67 -12.28 1.76
C GLY A 374 26.28 -11.73 2.03
N VAL A 375 25.55 -12.37 2.97
CA VAL A 375 24.30 -11.91 3.53
C VAL A 375 24.39 -12.03 5.05
N SER A 376 23.91 -11.04 5.80
CA SER A 376 23.86 -11.09 7.26
C SER A 376 22.57 -10.54 7.82
N PHE A 377 22.08 -11.15 8.93
CA PHE A 377 20.92 -10.71 9.71
C PHE A 377 21.39 -10.23 11.09
N GLY A 378 21.28 -8.92 11.35
CA GLY A 378 21.77 -8.33 12.60
C GLY A 378 23.25 -8.62 12.87
N GLY A 379 24.08 -8.81 11.83
CA GLY A 379 25.49 -9.15 11.90
C GLY A 379 25.81 -10.65 11.81
N ALA A 380 24.85 -11.55 12.02
CA ALA A 380 25.06 -12.99 11.87
C ALA A 380 25.04 -13.39 10.38
N THR A 381 26.07 -14.09 9.90
CA THR A 381 26.20 -14.53 8.50
C THR A 381 25.18 -15.59 8.16
N ALA A 382 24.52 -15.43 7.02
CA ALA A 382 23.47 -16.30 6.51
C ALA A 382 23.90 -17.11 5.30
N ALA A 383 23.43 -18.36 5.18
CA ALA A 383 23.43 -19.08 3.92
C ALA A 383 22.44 -18.43 2.95
N PHE A 384 22.83 -18.28 1.68
CA PHE A 384 22.00 -17.63 0.67
C PHE A 384 22.13 -18.27 -0.70
N LYS A 385 21.15 -17.98 -1.57
CA LYS A 385 21.17 -18.40 -2.98
C LYS A 385 20.68 -17.24 -3.85
N VAL A 386 21.54 -16.72 -4.71
CA VAL A 386 21.17 -15.76 -5.75
C VAL A 386 20.31 -16.45 -6.80
N LYS A 387 19.18 -15.89 -7.11
CA LYS A 387 18.20 -16.37 -8.11
C LYS A 387 18.24 -15.54 -9.39
N SER A 388 18.40 -14.22 -9.24
CA SER A 388 18.51 -13.26 -10.33
C SER A 388 19.28 -12.02 -9.84
N ASP A 389 19.49 -11.04 -10.72
CA ASP A 389 20.11 -9.77 -10.35
C ASP A 389 19.26 -8.94 -9.38
N SER A 390 17.96 -9.21 -9.30
CA SER A 390 17.02 -8.49 -8.42
C SER A 390 16.49 -9.32 -7.25
N TYR A 391 16.88 -10.61 -7.14
CA TYR A 391 16.29 -11.51 -6.14
C TYR A 391 17.28 -12.58 -5.65
N LEU A 392 17.32 -12.75 -4.34
CA LEU A 392 17.99 -13.86 -3.68
C LEU A 392 17.14 -14.40 -2.52
N THR A 393 17.45 -15.62 -2.08
CA THR A 393 16.92 -16.19 -0.83
C THR A 393 18.04 -16.32 0.17
N ALA A 394 17.76 -16.05 1.46
CA ALA A 394 18.70 -16.25 2.55
C ALA A 394 18.01 -16.93 3.73
N THR A 395 18.70 -17.87 4.38
CA THR A 395 18.20 -18.55 5.57
C THR A 395 18.55 -17.75 6.81
N VAL A 396 17.58 -17.46 7.68
CA VAL A 396 17.82 -16.81 8.96
C VAL A 396 18.79 -17.67 9.79
N PRO A 397 20.00 -17.17 10.09
CA PRO A 397 21.03 -18.03 10.70
C PRO A 397 20.82 -18.19 12.20
N ASP A 398 21.41 -19.24 12.78
CA ASP A 398 21.59 -19.34 14.23
C ASP A 398 22.37 -18.12 14.74
N GLY A 399 21.94 -17.59 15.89
CA GLY A 399 22.52 -16.36 16.47
C GLY A 399 22.08 -15.07 15.80
N ALA A 400 21.17 -15.12 14.81
CA ALA A 400 20.58 -13.90 14.26
C ALA A 400 19.85 -13.09 15.36
N THR A 401 20.02 -11.77 15.29
CA THR A 401 19.28 -10.83 16.13
C THR A 401 18.42 -9.93 15.25
N SER A 402 17.29 -9.46 15.79
CA SER A 402 16.47 -8.47 15.09
C SER A 402 17.31 -7.23 14.78
N GLY A 403 17.27 -6.80 13.51
CA GLY A 403 18.10 -5.71 13.03
C GLY A 403 18.12 -5.64 11.51
N TYR A 404 18.99 -4.82 10.98
CA TYR A 404 19.09 -4.67 9.53
C TYR A 404 19.75 -5.89 8.87
N VAL A 405 19.24 -6.23 7.69
CA VAL A 405 19.87 -7.21 6.80
C VAL A 405 20.86 -6.47 5.89
N THR A 406 22.05 -7.04 5.74
CA THR A 406 23.08 -6.49 4.85
C THR A 406 23.42 -7.54 3.79
N VAL A 407 23.44 -7.11 2.52
CA VAL A 407 23.87 -7.93 1.37
C VAL A 407 25.12 -7.30 0.78
N THR A 408 26.20 -8.05 0.72
CA THR A 408 27.47 -7.60 0.13
C THR A 408 27.54 -8.05 -1.32
N THR A 409 27.59 -7.09 -2.23
CA THR A 409 27.68 -7.30 -3.68
C THR A 409 29.01 -6.78 -4.22
N PRO A 410 29.39 -7.07 -5.47
CA PRO A 410 30.59 -6.48 -6.11
C PRO A 410 30.57 -4.94 -6.15
N ALA A 411 29.38 -4.33 -6.20
CA ALA A 411 29.21 -2.87 -6.23
C ALA A 411 29.22 -2.23 -4.81
N GLY A 412 29.24 -3.04 -3.75
CA GLY A 412 29.24 -2.58 -2.36
C GLY A 412 28.17 -3.25 -1.51
N SER A 413 27.97 -2.74 -0.31
CA SER A 413 26.99 -3.28 0.65
C SER A 413 25.65 -2.56 0.51
N LEU A 414 24.58 -3.36 0.34
CA LEU A 414 23.20 -2.93 0.37
C LEU A 414 22.60 -3.26 1.75
N LYS A 415 21.93 -2.28 2.34
CA LYS A 415 21.27 -2.43 3.65
C LYS A 415 19.76 -2.48 3.46
N SER A 416 19.05 -3.24 4.27
CA SER A 416 17.60 -3.27 4.20
C SER A 416 16.98 -1.93 4.62
N ARG A 417 15.83 -1.58 4.00
CA ARG A 417 15.09 -0.35 4.32
C ARG A 417 14.56 -0.36 5.74
N ALA A 418 14.06 -1.50 6.19
CA ALA A 418 13.54 -1.72 7.53
C ALA A 418 14.34 -2.80 8.27
N PRO A 419 14.36 -2.80 9.60
CA PRO A 419 14.92 -3.90 10.36
C PRO A 419 14.08 -5.18 10.17
N PHE A 420 14.77 -6.31 10.07
CA PHE A 420 14.16 -7.64 10.08
C PHE A 420 13.94 -8.10 11.52
N GLN A 421 12.79 -8.65 11.83
CA GLN A 421 12.46 -9.17 13.16
C GLN A 421 12.71 -10.68 13.21
N VAL A 422 13.65 -11.12 14.03
CA VAL A 422 13.87 -12.54 14.28
C VAL A 422 12.86 -13.03 15.32
N LEU A 423 12.05 -14.01 14.93
CA LEU A 423 11.09 -14.68 15.81
C LEU A 423 11.77 -15.83 16.54
N ARG A 424 11.45 -16.00 17.83
CA ARG A 424 11.95 -17.08 18.68
C ARG A 424 11.00 -18.28 18.69
#